data_cf3b120315734d90f598eb37501db28a
#
_entry.id   cf3b120315734d90f598eb37501db28a
#
_cell.length_a   1.000
_cell.length_b   1.000
_cell.length_c   1.000
_cell.angle_alpha   90.00
_cell.angle_beta   90.00
_cell.angle_gamma   90.00
#
_symmetry.space_group_name_H-M   'P 1'
#
loop_
_entity.id
_entity.type
_entity.pdbx_description
1 polymer ?
#
loop_
_entity_poly.entity_id
_entity_poly.type
_entity_poly.pdbx_seq_one_letter_code
_entity_poly.pdbx_strand_id
1 'polypeptide(L)'
;MTRLLVLPTLALLPGCGSLFTIHVEGSSQTTVEAATPLEVLVTDLGFGEFVSMDITSADELTNQGVEPGDVQDVRLDVFSLEALEGSADLTFLESFALFVEAPDLPRVRLTSQDGFPEGEAFVSLVTEDVDLTEYVQSQSLTLSTEVTGQRPEVETLVEAHYDLAVGVTAQGVGNNL
;
A
#
# COMPACT_ATOMS: atom_id res chain seq x y z
N MET A 1 -48.96 41.04 25.77
CA MET A 1 -48.49 39.64 25.74
C MET A 1 -47.70 39.43 24.45
N THR A 2 -46.39 39.66 24.49
CA THR A 2 -45.51 39.58 23.30
C THR A 2 -44.83 38.21 23.28
N ARG A 3 -45.18 37.37 22.30
CA ARG A 3 -44.57 36.03 22.13
C ARG A 3 -43.28 36.22 21.34
N LEU A 4 -42.17 35.92 22.02
CA LEU A 4 -40.83 35.84 21.42
C LEU A 4 -40.69 34.55 20.65
N LEU A 5 -40.55 34.63 19.32
CA LEU A 5 -40.30 33.49 18.45
C LEU A 5 -38.78 33.23 18.45
N VAL A 6 -38.35 32.13 19.08
CA VAL A 6 -36.96 31.65 19.03
C VAL A 6 -36.83 30.76 17.78
N LEU A 7 -36.09 31.26 16.77
CA LEU A 7 -35.69 30.45 15.62
C LEU A 7 -34.52 29.57 16.02
N PRO A 8 -34.58 28.23 15.79
CA PRO A 8 -33.42 27.39 15.96
C PRO A 8 -32.43 27.61 14.80
N THR A 9 -31.24 28.07 15.12
CA THR A 9 -30.12 28.16 14.18
C THR A 9 -29.61 26.74 13.92
N LEU A 10 -29.88 26.22 12.72
CA LEU A 10 -29.36 24.96 12.24
C LEU A 10 -27.86 25.15 11.92
N ALA A 11 -26.99 24.67 12.78
CA ALA A 11 -25.56 24.67 12.54
C ALA A 11 -25.25 23.57 11.47
N LEU A 12 -24.97 24.02 10.24
CA LEU A 12 -24.35 23.18 9.22
C LEU A 12 -22.90 22.90 9.67
N LEU A 13 -22.65 21.68 10.13
CA LEU A 13 -21.29 21.17 10.31
C LEU A 13 -20.72 20.89 8.91
N PRO A 14 -19.61 21.52 8.51
CA PRO A 14 -18.90 21.10 7.31
C PRO A 14 -18.38 19.68 7.57
N GLY A 15 -18.95 18.69 6.88
CA GLY A 15 -18.40 17.34 6.83
C GLY A 15 -17.10 17.41 6.01
N CYS A 16 -15.95 17.43 6.69
CA CYS A 16 -14.66 17.14 6.06
C CYS A 16 -14.60 15.64 5.83
N GLY A 17 -15.03 15.17 4.68
CA GLY A 17 -14.91 13.78 4.25
C GLY A 17 -14.59 13.76 2.77
N SER A 18 -13.96 12.67 2.31
CA SER A 18 -13.74 12.42 0.88
C SER A 18 -15.09 12.40 0.16
N LEU A 19 -15.15 12.99 -1.03
CA LEU A 19 -16.35 12.96 -1.87
C LEU A 19 -16.52 11.62 -2.57
N PHE A 20 -15.43 11.00 -2.95
CA PHE A 20 -15.38 9.67 -3.52
C PHE A 20 -13.99 9.05 -3.31
N THR A 21 -13.91 7.75 -3.47
CA THR A 21 -12.67 6.99 -3.37
C THR A 21 -12.29 6.46 -4.74
N ILE A 22 -11.02 6.60 -5.12
CA ILE A 22 -10.42 5.98 -6.29
C ILE A 22 -9.58 4.80 -5.78
N HIS A 23 -9.66 3.66 -6.46
CA HIS A 23 -8.78 2.53 -6.22
C HIS A 23 -7.62 2.59 -7.20
N VAL A 24 -6.41 2.51 -6.68
CA VAL A 24 -5.15 2.45 -7.43
C VAL A 24 -4.57 1.06 -7.21
N GLU A 25 -4.73 0.23 -8.24
CA GLU A 25 -4.22 -1.14 -8.22
C GLU A 25 -2.87 -1.20 -8.93
N GLY A 26 -1.98 -2.07 -8.44
CA GLY A 26 -0.70 -2.29 -9.09
C GLY A 26 -0.06 -3.60 -8.68
N SER A 27 1.00 -3.95 -9.41
CA SER A 27 1.82 -5.10 -9.08
C SER A 27 3.30 -4.82 -9.30
N SER A 28 4.13 -5.60 -8.60
CA SER A 28 5.58 -5.59 -8.75
C SER A 28 6.12 -7.01 -8.65
N GLN A 29 7.14 -7.33 -9.44
CA GLN A 29 7.70 -8.66 -9.49
C GLN A 29 9.16 -8.65 -9.05
N THR A 30 9.58 -9.72 -8.38
CA THR A 30 10.99 -10.00 -8.07
C THR A 30 11.30 -11.46 -8.28
N THR A 31 12.56 -11.75 -8.63
CA THR A 31 13.05 -13.13 -8.75
C THR A 31 13.89 -13.46 -7.53
N VAL A 32 13.48 -14.48 -6.78
CA VAL A 32 14.25 -15.06 -5.68
C VAL A 32 15.10 -16.18 -6.23
N GLU A 33 16.43 -16.01 -6.17
CA GLU A 33 17.38 -17.02 -6.69
C GLU A 33 17.30 -18.33 -5.88
N ALA A 34 17.54 -19.45 -6.56
CA ALA A 34 17.62 -20.75 -5.91
C ALA A 34 18.78 -20.83 -4.91
N ALA A 35 18.61 -21.66 -3.87
CA ALA A 35 19.67 -21.95 -2.91
C ALA A 35 20.86 -22.60 -3.60
N THR A 36 22.07 -22.14 -3.30
CA THR A 36 23.32 -22.82 -3.70
C THR A 36 23.83 -23.68 -2.55
N PRO A 37 24.56 -24.81 -2.81
CA PRO A 37 25.01 -25.72 -1.74
C PRO A 37 25.94 -25.07 -0.69
N LEU A 38 26.39 -23.84 -0.90
CA LEU A 38 27.34 -23.13 -0.03
C LEU A 38 26.68 -21.98 0.77
N GLU A 39 25.43 -21.61 0.46
CA GLU A 39 24.75 -20.50 1.11
C GLU A 39 23.63 -21.00 2.03
N VAL A 40 23.92 -21.05 3.34
CA VAL A 40 22.96 -21.53 4.37
C VAL A 40 22.19 -20.39 5.03
N LEU A 41 22.64 -19.14 4.88
CA LEU A 41 21.99 -17.96 5.46
C LEU A 41 22.10 -16.77 4.49
N VAL A 42 21.00 -16.34 3.94
CA VAL A 42 20.94 -15.15 3.11
C VAL A 42 20.06 -14.12 3.82
N THR A 43 20.61 -12.92 4.01
CA THR A 43 19.91 -11.79 4.59
C THR A 43 19.19 -10.92 3.55
N ASP A 44 19.40 -11.21 2.26
CA ASP A 44 18.77 -10.49 1.16
C ASP A 44 18.15 -11.49 0.17
N LEU A 45 16.87 -11.56 0.14
CA LEU A 45 16.07 -12.39 -0.77
C LEU A 45 15.66 -11.64 -2.05
N GLY A 46 16.23 -10.47 -2.34
CA GLY A 46 15.96 -9.71 -3.55
C GLY A 46 14.70 -8.84 -3.50
N PHE A 47 14.04 -8.72 -2.35
CA PHE A 47 12.82 -7.91 -2.21
C PHE A 47 13.08 -6.40 -2.10
N GLY A 48 14.33 -5.94 -2.12
CA GLY A 48 14.67 -4.52 -2.00
C GLY A 48 14.19 -3.65 -3.17
N GLU A 49 14.05 -4.22 -4.37
CA GLU A 49 13.52 -3.51 -5.55
C GLU A 49 12.00 -3.67 -5.72
N PHE A 50 11.38 -4.46 -4.85
CA PHE A 50 9.98 -4.85 -4.93
C PHE A 50 8.98 -3.69 -4.73
N VAL A 51 9.45 -2.50 -4.39
CA VAL A 51 8.58 -1.49 -3.83
C VAL A 51 8.75 -0.13 -4.49
N SER A 52 8.79 -0.06 -5.81
CA SER A 52 8.60 1.21 -6.52
C SER A 52 7.11 1.43 -6.82
N MET A 53 6.30 1.64 -5.78
CA MET A 53 4.95 2.16 -5.97
C MET A 53 5.04 3.66 -6.20
N ASP A 54 4.87 4.12 -7.42
CA ASP A 54 4.67 5.54 -7.68
C ASP A 54 3.16 5.84 -7.65
N ILE A 55 2.66 6.07 -6.44
CA ILE A 55 1.24 6.37 -6.20
C ILE A 55 0.87 7.72 -6.83
N THR A 56 1.82 8.64 -6.95
CA THR A 56 1.55 10.02 -7.38
C THR A 56 1.41 10.16 -8.88
N SER A 57 1.96 9.24 -9.66
CA SER A 57 1.87 9.20 -11.11
C SER A 57 0.89 8.14 -11.64
N ALA A 58 0.10 7.52 -10.76
CA ALA A 58 -0.89 6.53 -11.17
C ALA A 58 -1.85 7.11 -12.20
N ASP A 59 -2.03 6.38 -13.31
CA ASP A 59 -2.91 6.78 -14.40
C ASP A 59 -4.36 7.02 -13.91
N GLU A 60 -4.79 6.29 -12.89
CA GLU A 60 -6.11 6.40 -12.26
C GLU A 60 -6.31 7.79 -11.64
N LEU A 61 -5.29 8.39 -11.06
CA LEU A 61 -5.35 9.73 -10.48
C LEU A 61 -5.16 10.81 -11.55
N THR A 62 -4.15 10.66 -12.41
CA THR A 62 -3.82 11.65 -13.44
C THR A 62 -4.92 11.80 -14.49
N ASN A 63 -5.56 10.70 -14.89
CA ASN A 63 -6.68 10.71 -15.85
C ASN A 63 -7.93 11.39 -15.28
N GLN A 64 -8.04 11.52 -13.96
CA GLN A 64 -9.12 12.25 -13.29
C GLN A 64 -8.72 13.66 -12.88
N GLY A 65 -7.48 14.08 -13.22
CA GLY A 65 -6.95 15.40 -12.91
C GLY A 65 -6.71 15.64 -11.41
N VAL A 66 -6.52 14.57 -10.65
CA VAL A 66 -6.26 14.63 -9.20
C VAL A 66 -4.77 14.91 -8.98
N GLU A 67 -4.48 15.97 -8.25
CA GLU A 67 -3.12 16.32 -7.83
C GLU A 67 -2.83 15.77 -6.41
N PRO A 68 -1.55 15.58 -6.01
CA PRO A 68 -1.22 15.09 -4.67
C PRO A 68 -1.85 15.89 -3.52
N GLY A 69 -2.09 17.19 -3.71
CA GLY A 69 -2.75 18.05 -2.73
C GLY A 69 -4.27 17.85 -2.63
N ASP A 70 -4.87 17.13 -3.56
CA ASP A 70 -6.30 16.88 -3.63
C ASP A 70 -6.70 15.54 -3.00
N VAL A 71 -5.73 14.74 -2.56
CA VAL A 71 -6.00 13.45 -1.96
C VAL A 71 -6.13 13.54 -0.44
N GLN A 72 -6.93 12.67 0.13
CA GLN A 72 -7.11 12.47 1.57
C GLN A 72 -7.55 11.02 1.86
N ASP A 73 -7.47 10.60 3.12
CA ASP A 73 -7.90 9.26 3.53
C ASP A 73 -7.27 8.13 2.66
N VAL A 74 -5.96 8.24 2.38
CA VAL A 74 -5.23 7.25 1.58
C VAL A 74 -4.89 6.05 2.46
N ARG A 75 -5.23 4.82 2.02
CA ARG A 75 -5.01 3.58 2.77
C ARG A 75 -4.60 2.44 1.85
N LEU A 76 -3.80 1.53 2.38
CA LEU A 76 -3.52 0.24 1.73
C LEU A 76 -4.65 -0.74 2.09
N ASP A 77 -5.57 -0.99 1.15
CA ASP A 77 -6.71 -1.88 1.37
C ASP A 77 -6.32 -3.35 1.19
N VAL A 78 -5.55 -3.64 0.15
CA VAL A 78 -5.12 -5.01 -0.16
C VAL A 78 -3.62 -5.05 -0.40
N PHE A 79 -2.99 -6.08 0.12
CA PHE A 79 -1.64 -6.48 -0.24
C PHE A 79 -1.54 -8.00 -0.26
N SER A 80 -0.99 -8.56 -1.32
CA SER A 80 -0.81 -10.01 -1.46
C SER A 80 0.50 -10.35 -2.14
N LEU A 81 0.99 -11.55 -1.88
CA LEU A 81 2.14 -12.14 -2.55
C LEU A 81 1.71 -13.41 -3.28
N GLU A 82 2.26 -13.62 -4.46
CA GLU A 82 2.02 -14.80 -5.28
C GLU A 82 3.32 -15.37 -5.85
N ALA A 83 3.53 -16.67 -5.71
CA ALA A 83 4.56 -17.39 -6.41
C ALA A 83 4.04 -17.77 -7.81
N LEU A 84 4.53 -17.07 -8.86
CA LEU A 84 4.09 -17.28 -10.24
C LEU A 84 4.78 -18.47 -10.89
N GLU A 85 6.09 -18.60 -10.69
CA GLU A 85 6.93 -19.62 -11.29
C GLU A 85 7.97 -20.12 -10.27
N GLY A 86 8.35 -21.36 -10.36
CA GLY A 86 9.39 -21.99 -9.54
C GLY A 86 8.82 -22.77 -8.37
N SER A 87 8.80 -22.21 -7.17
CA SER A 87 8.22 -22.86 -5.99
C SER A 87 6.69 -22.97 -6.10
N ALA A 88 6.13 -24.04 -5.54
CA ALA A 88 4.69 -24.26 -5.51
C ALA A 88 3.97 -23.37 -4.48
N ASP A 89 4.71 -22.78 -3.56
CA ASP A 89 4.20 -21.94 -2.46
C ASP A 89 5.28 -20.95 -1.99
N LEU A 90 4.95 -20.19 -0.95
CA LEU A 90 5.80 -19.16 -0.35
C LEU A 90 6.46 -19.62 0.97
N THR A 91 6.51 -20.91 1.27
CA THR A 91 7.04 -21.44 2.54
C THR A 91 8.54 -21.19 2.75
N PHE A 92 9.27 -20.81 1.72
CA PHE A 92 10.65 -20.35 1.84
C PHE A 92 10.77 -18.98 2.55
N LEU A 93 9.68 -18.22 2.68
CA LEU A 93 9.58 -17.02 3.48
C LEU A 93 9.16 -17.36 4.92
N GLU A 94 9.92 -16.89 5.90
CA GLU A 94 9.56 -16.99 7.32
C GLU A 94 8.72 -15.78 7.78
N SER A 95 9.10 -14.59 7.31
CA SER A 95 8.31 -13.37 7.55
C SER A 95 8.47 -12.38 6.39
N PHE A 96 7.46 -11.53 6.24
CA PHE A 96 7.45 -10.40 5.33
C PHE A 96 6.82 -9.20 6.03
N ALA A 97 7.40 -8.01 5.88
CA ALA A 97 6.78 -6.77 6.31
C ALA A 97 7.09 -5.64 5.30
N LEU A 98 6.09 -4.81 5.03
CA LEU A 98 6.18 -3.64 4.17
C LEU A 98 6.06 -2.38 5.03
N PHE A 99 6.94 -1.41 4.79
CA PHE A 99 6.97 -0.14 5.50
C PHE A 99 6.94 1.03 4.51
N VAL A 100 6.43 2.15 5.00
CA VAL A 100 6.52 3.46 4.34
C VAL A 100 7.30 4.42 5.22
N GLU A 101 8.06 5.31 4.60
CA GLU A 101 8.73 6.45 5.23
C GLU A 101 8.78 7.64 4.28
N ALA A 102 8.80 8.84 4.84
CA ALA A 102 9.00 10.09 4.11
C ALA A 102 9.78 11.08 4.98
N PRO A 103 10.40 12.13 4.41
CA PRO A 103 11.05 13.17 5.20
C PRO A 103 10.11 13.75 6.24
N ASP A 104 10.61 13.88 7.47
CA ASP A 104 9.89 14.43 8.62
C ASP A 104 8.67 13.59 9.10
N LEU A 105 8.41 12.44 8.49
CA LEU A 105 7.37 11.49 8.92
C LEU A 105 8.01 10.20 9.49
N PRO A 106 7.36 9.56 10.47
CA PRO A 106 7.87 8.32 11.03
C PRO A 106 7.84 7.18 10.00
N ARG A 107 8.75 6.20 10.12
CA ARG A 107 8.61 4.92 9.40
C ARG A 107 7.46 4.14 10.01
N VAL A 108 6.49 3.72 9.18
CA VAL A 108 5.28 2.98 9.62
C VAL A 108 5.15 1.70 8.83
N ARG A 109 4.71 0.65 9.51
CA ARG A 109 4.41 -0.64 8.88
C ARG A 109 3.02 -0.58 8.24
N LEU A 110 2.91 -1.06 7.02
CA LEU A 110 1.67 -1.11 6.23
C LEU A 110 1.01 -2.48 6.26
N THR A 111 1.83 -3.52 6.21
CA THR A 111 1.37 -4.91 6.25
C THR A 111 2.49 -5.81 6.76
N SER A 112 2.12 -6.96 7.31
CA SER A 112 3.07 -8.00 7.68
C SER A 112 2.42 -9.37 7.70
N GLN A 113 3.26 -10.40 7.52
CA GLN A 113 2.89 -11.80 7.61
C GLN A 113 4.03 -12.58 8.25
N ASP A 114 3.71 -13.41 9.24
CA ASP A 114 4.62 -14.39 9.84
C ASP A 114 4.14 -15.81 9.48
N GLY A 115 5.01 -16.57 8.85
CA GLY A 115 4.72 -17.89 8.32
C GLY A 115 3.80 -17.87 7.10
N PHE A 116 4.13 -18.71 6.14
CA PHE A 116 3.36 -18.85 4.90
C PHE A 116 2.82 -20.28 4.79
N PRO A 117 1.54 -20.46 4.41
CA PRO A 117 0.94 -21.80 4.38
C PRO A 117 1.55 -22.67 3.28
N GLU A 118 1.72 -23.96 3.60
CA GLU A 118 2.20 -24.97 2.64
C GLU A 118 1.14 -25.22 1.54
N GLY A 119 1.60 -25.25 0.30
CA GLY A 119 0.76 -25.51 -0.88
C GLY A 119 -0.10 -24.33 -1.33
N GLU A 120 0.07 -23.14 -0.76
CA GLU A 120 -0.60 -21.92 -1.19
C GLU A 120 0.37 -21.00 -1.91
N ALA A 121 0.23 -20.91 -3.24
CA ALA A 121 1.03 -20.00 -4.06
C ALA A 121 0.66 -18.53 -3.85
N PHE A 122 -0.60 -18.24 -3.48
CA PHE A 122 -1.13 -16.91 -3.26
C PHE A 122 -1.50 -16.71 -1.78
N VAL A 123 -0.99 -15.64 -1.17
CA VAL A 123 -1.26 -15.28 0.23
C VAL A 123 -1.61 -13.80 0.33
N SER A 124 -2.81 -13.51 0.84
CA SER A 124 -3.22 -12.14 1.19
C SER A 124 -2.73 -11.80 2.59
N LEU A 125 -2.02 -10.69 2.72
CA LEU A 125 -1.44 -10.24 3.98
C LEU A 125 -2.42 -9.32 4.72
N VAL A 126 -2.29 -9.28 6.06
CA VAL A 126 -3.09 -8.37 6.89
C VAL A 126 -2.53 -6.97 6.77
N THR A 127 -3.33 -6.03 6.27
CA THR A 127 -3.00 -4.61 6.19
C THR A 127 -3.27 -3.90 7.51
N GLU A 128 -2.45 -2.90 7.84
CA GLU A 128 -2.67 -2.04 9.00
C GLU A 128 -3.49 -0.81 8.61
N ASP A 129 -4.36 -0.35 9.52
CA ASP A 129 -5.18 0.84 9.30
C ASP A 129 -4.33 2.12 9.52
N VAL A 130 -3.52 2.43 8.51
CA VAL A 130 -2.61 3.59 8.49
C VAL A 130 -3.10 4.60 7.46
N ASP A 131 -3.23 5.86 7.88
CA ASP A 131 -3.48 6.97 6.96
C ASP A 131 -2.17 7.37 6.27
N LEU A 132 -2.11 7.17 4.96
CA LEU A 132 -0.96 7.45 4.09
C LEU A 132 -1.01 8.84 3.45
N THR A 133 -2.02 9.66 3.74
CA THR A 133 -2.25 10.95 3.09
C THR A 133 -1.03 11.86 3.14
N GLU A 134 -0.41 12.05 4.31
CA GLU A 134 0.78 12.91 4.45
C GLU A 134 2.00 12.33 3.72
N TYR A 135 2.13 11.00 3.65
CA TYR A 135 3.21 10.33 2.91
C TYR A 135 3.08 10.54 1.40
N VAL A 136 1.87 10.39 0.86
CA VAL A 136 1.59 10.59 -0.58
C VAL A 136 1.74 12.05 -0.97
N GLN A 137 1.39 12.99 -0.10
CA GLN A 137 1.58 14.43 -0.32
C GLN A 137 3.02 14.90 -0.18
N SER A 138 3.91 14.08 0.39
CA SER A 138 5.33 14.41 0.53
C SER A 138 6.04 14.42 -0.82
N GLN A 139 7.14 15.19 -0.93
CA GLN A 139 7.94 15.28 -2.16
C GLN A 139 8.71 13.99 -2.49
N SER A 140 8.91 13.14 -1.51
CA SER A 140 9.55 11.84 -1.67
C SER A 140 9.00 10.85 -0.65
N LEU A 141 8.49 9.76 -1.14
CA LEU A 141 8.02 8.62 -0.36
C LEU A 141 8.95 7.44 -0.65
N THR A 142 9.35 6.72 0.38
CA THR A 142 10.14 5.50 0.24
C THR A 142 9.36 4.34 0.84
N LEU A 143 9.23 3.29 0.08
CA LEU A 143 8.76 2.01 0.57
C LEU A 143 9.97 1.12 0.85
N SER A 144 9.89 0.29 1.88
CA SER A 144 10.94 -0.66 2.21
C SER A 144 10.34 -1.96 2.72
N THR A 145 11.01 -3.07 2.42
CA THR A 145 10.62 -4.39 2.88
C THR A 145 11.59 -4.92 3.93
N GLU A 146 11.06 -5.67 4.89
CA GLU A 146 11.84 -6.52 5.77
C GLU A 146 11.38 -7.96 5.53
N VAL A 147 12.29 -8.82 5.08
CA VAL A 147 11.98 -10.19 4.71
C VAL A 147 12.98 -11.12 5.39
N THR A 148 12.48 -12.19 6.01
CA THR A 148 13.30 -13.29 6.53
C THR A 148 12.86 -14.60 5.91
N GLY A 149 13.79 -15.53 5.77
CA GLY A 149 13.51 -16.83 5.19
C GLY A 149 14.78 -17.50 4.65
N GLN A 150 14.58 -18.46 3.79
CA GLN A 150 15.63 -19.20 3.11
C GLN A 150 15.43 -19.06 1.60
N ARG A 151 16.49 -19.23 0.82
CA ARG A 151 16.33 -19.32 -0.62
C ARG A 151 15.53 -20.59 -0.98
N PRO A 152 14.60 -20.49 -1.95
CA PRO A 152 13.87 -21.67 -2.42
C PRO A 152 14.79 -22.70 -3.09
N GLU A 153 14.32 -23.93 -3.24
CA GLU A 153 15.08 -24.98 -3.94
C GLU A 153 15.25 -24.70 -5.45
N VAL A 154 14.31 -23.96 -6.02
CA VAL A 154 14.32 -23.53 -7.42
C VAL A 154 14.13 -22.03 -7.49
N GLU A 155 14.73 -21.39 -8.50
CA GLU A 155 14.50 -19.97 -8.77
C GLU A 155 12.99 -19.69 -8.86
N THR A 156 12.52 -18.69 -8.12
CA THR A 156 11.10 -18.44 -7.94
C THR A 156 10.77 -16.99 -8.28
N LEU A 157 9.85 -16.80 -9.21
CA LEU A 157 9.27 -15.47 -9.51
C LEU A 157 8.14 -15.20 -8.53
N VAL A 158 8.25 -14.12 -7.77
CA VAL A 158 7.23 -13.66 -6.81
C VAL A 158 6.65 -12.34 -7.29
N GLU A 159 5.33 -12.23 -7.28
CA GLU A 159 4.60 -11.00 -7.56
C GLU A 159 3.90 -10.50 -6.30
N ALA A 160 4.01 -9.18 -6.04
CA ALA A 160 3.15 -8.48 -5.10
C ALA A 160 2.03 -7.79 -5.85
N HIS A 161 0.83 -7.88 -5.33
CA HIS A 161 -0.31 -7.08 -5.76
C HIS A 161 -0.74 -6.16 -4.63
N TYR A 162 -1.16 -4.94 -4.97
CA TYR A 162 -1.68 -4.00 -4.00
C TYR A 162 -2.89 -3.24 -4.55
N ASP A 163 -3.76 -2.82 -3.65
CA ASP A 163 -4.86 -1.88 -3.90
C ASP A 163 -4.80 -0.78 -2.83
N LEU A 164 -4.73 0.46 -3.31
CA LEU A 164 -4.76 1.66 -2.48
C LEU A 164 -6.11 2.35 -2.66
N ALA A 165 -6.82 2.53 -1.57
CA ALA A 165 -7.98 3.40 -1.53
C ALA A 165 -7.53 4.85 -1.35
N VAL A 166 -7.84 5.72 -2.30
CA VAL A 166 -7.48 7.13 -2.32
C VAL A 166 -8.74 7.98 -2.29
N GLY A 167 -8.99 8.64 -1.16
CA GLY A 167 -10.07 9.62 -1.04
C GLY A 167 -9.73 10.92 -1.76
N VAL A 168 -10.70 11.54 -2.43
CA VAL A 168 -10.51 12.80 -3.17
C VAL A 168 -11.36 13.90 -2.55
N THR A 169 -10.74 15.09 -2.38
CA THR A 169 -11.40 16.27 -1.83
C THR A 169 -12.33 16.94 -2.86
N ALA A 170 -13.23 17.79 -2.37
CA ALA A 170 -14.13 18.58 -3.23
C ALA A 170 -13.37 19.51 -4.20
N GLN A 171 -12.14 19.90 -3.88
CA GLN A 171 -11.31 20.80 -4.71
C GLN A 171 -10.73 20.06 -5.91
N GLY A 172 -10.30 18.79 -5.74
CA GLY A 172 -9.81 17.97 -6.83
C GLY A 172 -10.85 17.67 -7.92
N VAL A 173 -12.14 17.73 -7.57
CA VAL A 173 -13.23 17.55 -8.55
C VAL A 173 -13.54 18.84 -9.32
N GLY A 174 -13.33 20.00 -8.68
CA GLY A 174 -13.76 21.31 -9.22
C GLY A 174 -12.86 21.88 -10.31
N ASN A 175 -11.62 21.39 -10.45
CA ASN A 175 -10.65 21.91 -11.42
C ASN A 175 -10.87 21.39 -12.86
N ASN A 176 -11.78 20.43 -13.06
CA ASN A 176 -12.07 19.80 -14.35
C ASN A 176 -13.49 20.08 -14.90
N LEU A 177 -14.22 21.03 -14.32
CA LEU A 177 -15.49 21.55 -14.83
C LEU A 177 -15.31 22.99 -15.32
#